data_612d4cd19bc4548cb071ced75d6a7dbb
#
_entry.id   612d4cd19bc4548cb071ced75d6a7dbb
#
_cell.length_a   1.000
_cell.length_b   1.000
_cell.length_c   1.000
_cell.angle_alpha   90.00
_cell.angle_beta   90.00
_cell.angle_gamma   90.00
#
_symmetry.space_group_name_H-M   'P 1'
#
loop_
_entity.id
_entity.type
_entity.pdbx_description
1 polymer ?
#
loop_
_entity_poly.entity_id
_entity_poly.type
_entity_poly.pdbx_seq_one_letter_code
_entity_poly.pdbx_strand_id
1 'polypeptide(L)'
;MRVGLRLNVPLYTFFPLVSELASEIASGVFMKQSQVRIMGANAATDQPDKTDALIDLVPFGEQFDNTTAFLTSDRFWHKKVVIKDSYFGDYEVLYISYPGIYMLILNFFVLSS
;
A
#
# COMPACT_ATOMS: atom_id res chain seq x y z
N MET A 1 7.39 2.95 -5.98
CA MET A 1 7.11 2.98 -4.52
C MET A 1 6.49 1.66 -4.11
N ARG A 2 7.06 1.02 -3.15
CA ARG A 2 6.53 -0.25 -2.63
C ARG A 2 5.77 -0.02 -1.34
N VAL A 3 4.60 -0.65 -1.26
CA VAL A 3 3.71 -0.52 -0.11
C VAL A 3 3.34 -1.92 0.34
N GLY A 4 3.59 -2.21 1.61
CA GLY A 4 3.12 -3.45 2.22
C GLY A 4 1.88 -3.17 3.05
N LEU A 5 0.80 -3.87 2.74
CA LEU A 5 -0.46 -3.74 3.46
C LEU A 5 -0.85 -5.08 4.08
N ARG A 6 -1.40 -5.02 5.27
CA ARG A 6 -2.05 -6.18 5.88
C ARG A 6 -3.56 -5.98 5.81
N LEU A 7 -4.23 -6.93 5.17
CA LEU A 7 -5.67 -6.91 4.97
C LEU A 7 -6.33 -7.90 5.92
N ASN A 8 -7.49 -7.55 6.43
CA ASN A 8 -8.17 -8.37 7.44
C ASN A 8 -9.11 -9.38 6.77
N VAL A 9 -8.57 -10.11 5.81
CA VAL A 9 -9.26 -11.23 5.15
C VAL A 9 -8.24 -12.34 4.88
N PRO A 10 -8.65 -13.61 4.89
CA PRO A 10 -7.73 -14.69 4.58
C PRO A 10 -7.34 -14.70 3.10
N LEU A 11 -6.23 -15.35 2.81
CA LEU A 11 -5.62 -15.33 1.49
C LEU A 11 -6.55 -15.84 0.38
N TYR A 12 -7.32 -16.89 0.67
CA TYR A 12 -8.24 -17.45 -0.33
C TYR A 12 -9.38 -16.48 -0.66
N THR A 13 -9.78 -15.63 0.27
CA THR A 13 -10.78 -14.59 0.04
C THR A 13 -10.17 -13.44 -0.77
N PHE A 14 -8.90 -13.14 -0.53
CA PHE A 14 -8.19 -12.05 -1.17
C PHE A 14 -7.97 -12.28 -2.66
N PHE A 15 -7.56 -13.48 -3.06
CA PHE A 15 -7.15 -13.72 -4.44
C PHE A 15 -8.19 -13.34 -5.50
N PRO A 16 -9.49 -13.64 -5.34
CA PRO A 16 -10.47 -13.21 -6.33
C PRO A 16 -10.66 -11.70 -6.41
N LEU A 17 -10.16 -10.95 -5.42
CA LEU A 17 -10.38 -9.52 -5.27
C LEU A 17 -9.14 -8.69 -5.60
N VAL A 18 -8.10 -9.29 -6.19
CA VAL A 18 -6.85 -8.60 -6.48
C VAL A 18 -7.06 -7.37 -7.35
N SER A 19 -7.85 -7.51 -8.43
CA SER A 19 -8.13 -6.39 -9.33
C SER A 19 -8.90 -5.28 -8.64
N GLU A 20 -9.81 -5.64 -7.74
CA GLU A 20 -10.58 -4.67 -6.98
C GLU A 20 -9.66 -3.88 -6.06
N LEU A 21 -8.71 -4.54 -5.40
CA LEU A 21 -7.75 -3.85 -4.55
C LEU A 21 -6.92 -2.84 -5.37
N ALA A 22 -6.44 -3.26 -6.53
CA ALA A 22 -5.65 -2.37 -7.39
C ALA A 22 -6.46 -1.15 -7.81
N SER A 23 -7.72 -1.34 -8.15
CA SER A 23 -8.62 -0.25 -8.53
C SER A 23 -8.86 0.74 -7.38
N GLU A 24 -9.11 0.22 -6.19
CA GLU A 24 -9.37 1.07 -5.04
C GLU A 24 -8.15 1.85 -4.59
N ILE A 25 -6.98 1.22 -4.65
CA ILE A 25 -5.73 1.92 -4.34
C ILE A 25 -5.49 3.03 -5.36
N ALA A 26 -5.61 2.72 -6.65
CA ALA A 26 -5.41 3.70 -7.72
C ALA A 26 -6.30 4.92 -7.52
N SER A 27 -7.56 4.70 -7.24
CA SER A 27 -8.51 5.77 -6.94
C SER A 27 -8.09 6.58 -5.70
N GLY A 28 -7.62 5.89 -4.68
CA GLY A 28 -7.25 6.51 -3.41
C GLY A 28 -5.98 7.35 -3.47
N VAL A 29 -5.08 7.07 -4.42
CA VAL A 29 -3.83 7.82 -4.59
C VAL A 29 -3.82 8.67 -5.86
N PHE A 30 -4.96 8.76 -6.56
CA PHE A 30 -5.11 9.56 -7.77
C PHE A 30 -4.19 9.14 -8.90
N MET A 31 -4.04 7.82 -9.06
CA MET A 31 -3.24 7.21 -10.11
C MET A 31 -4.13 6.37 -11.02
N LYS A 32 -3.60 6.00 -12.18
CA LYS A 32 -4.29 5.04 -13.05
C LYS A 32 -4.07 3.64 -12.50
N GLN A 33 -5.04 2.76 -12.74
CA GLN A 33 -4.94 1.39 -12.27
C GLN A 33 -3.70 0.68 -12.83
N SER A 34 -3.28 1.04 -14.05
CA SER A 34 -2.05 0.50 -14.65
C SER A 34 -0.79 0.83 -13.87
N GLN A 35 -0.84 1.82 -12.99
CA GLN A 35 0.28 2.19 -12.14
C GLN A 35 0.31 1.40 -10.82
N VAL A 36 -0.73 0.64 -10.53
CA VAL A 36 -0.84 -0.13 -9.29
C VAL A 36 -0.65 -1.60 -9.60
N ARG A 37 0.44 -2.18 -9.13
CA ARG A 37 0.78 -3.58 -9.35
C ARG A 37 0.74 -4.33 -8.03
N ILE A 38 -0.08 -5.37 -7.97
CA ILE A 38 -0.06 -6.28 -6.82
C ILE A 38 1.00 -7.33 -7.12
N MET A 39 2.15 -7.20 -6.47
CA MET A 39 3.31 -8.03 -6.77
C MET A 39 3.25 -9.41 -6.13
N GLY A 40 2.54 -9.52 -5.02
CA GLY A 40 2.39 -10.79 -4.34
C GLY A 40 1.57 -10.64 -3.08
N ALA A 41 1.17 -11.77 -2.52
CA ALA A 41 0.42 -11.82 -1.29
C ALA A 41 0.69 -13.13 -0.57
N ASN A 42 0.73 -13.09 0.75
CA ASN A 42 0.93 -14.25 1.59
C ASN A 42 0.03 -14.15 2.81
N ALA A 43 -0.33 -15.30 3.37
CA ALA A 43 -0.95 -15.30 4.68
C ALA A 43 0.03 -14.70 5.69
N ALA A 44 -0.46 -13.85 6.59
CA ALA A 44 0.39 -13.27 7.61
C ALA A 44 0.92 -14.37 8.55
N THR A 45 2.21 -14.33 8.86
CA THR A 45 2.88 -15.41 9.57
C THR A 45 2.28 -15.67 10.94
N ASP A 46 1.97 -14.60 11.67
CA ASP A 46 1.44 -14.67 13.03
C ASP A 46 -0.09 -14.58 13.09
N GLN A 47 -0.73 -14.25 11.98
CA GLN A 47 -2.18 -14.07 11.88
C GLN A 47 -2.67 -14.64 10.54
N PRO A 48 -2.79 -15.99 10.42
CA PRO A 48 -3.07 -16.60 9.12
C PRO A 48 -4.44 -16.29 8.53
N ASP A 49 -5.34 -15.69 9.30
CA ASP A 49 -6.62 -15.18 8.82
C ASP A 49 -6.49 -13.79 8.18
N LYS A 50 -5.30 -13.24 8.14
CA LYS A 50 -4.98 -11.97 7.47
C LYS A 50 -4.03 -12.20 6.32
N THR A 51 -4.02 -11.26 5.38
CA THR A 51 -3.20 -11.32 4.16
C THR A 51 -2.24 -10.14 4.11
N ASP A 52 -0.97 -10.43 3.91
CA ASP A 52 0.06 -9.42 3.65
C ASP A 52 0.24 -9.30 2.15
N ALA A 53 -0.08 -8.13 1.61
CA ALA A 53 0.02 -7.84 0.18
C ALA A 53 1.17 -6.88 -0.09
N LEU A 54 1.95 -7.19 -1.11
CA LEU A 54 3.02 -6.33 -1.60
C LEU A 54 2.53 -5.62 -2.85
N ILE A 55 2.54 -4.29 -2.81
CA ILE A 55 2.04 -3.44 -3.87
C ILE A 55 3.18 -2.57 -4.39
N ASP A 56 3.27 -2.44 -5.70
CA ASP A 56 4.23 -1.53 -6.33
C ASP A 56 3.46 -0.46 -7.07
N LEU A 57 3.71 0.80 -6.70
CA LEU A 57 3.17 1.96 -7.40
C LEU A 57 4.22 2.44 -8.38
N VAL A 58 3.88 2.43 -9.67
CA VAL A 58 4.81 2.66 -10.77
C VAL A 58 4.58 4.06 -11.33
N PRO A 59 5.63 4.91 -11.39
CA PRO A 59 5.47 6.22 -12.03
C PRO A 59 5.37 6.08 -13.55
N PHE A 60 4.80 7.10 -14.22
CA PHE A 60 4.80 7.13 -15.67
C PHE A 60 6.19 7.46 -16.23
N GLY A 61 6.95 8.28 -15.52
CA GLY A 61 8.33 8.58 -15.87
C GLY A 61 9.30 7.66 -15.16
N GLU A 62 10.52 8.14 -14.96
CA GLU A 62 11.55 7.34 -14.30
C GLU A 62 11.30 7.21 -12.81
N GLN A 63 10.73 8.24 -12.21
CA GLN A 63 10.46 8.26 -10.77
C GLN A 63 9.34 9.24 -10.46
N PHE A 64 8.75 9.10 -9.28
CA PHE A 64 7.84 10.12 -8.74
C PHE A 64 8.66 11.32 -8.28
N ASP A 65 8.11 12.53 -8.42
CA ASP A 65 8.72 13.67 -7.76
C ASP A 65 8.53 13.55 -6.24
N ASN A 66 9.33 14.30 -5.50
CA ASN A 66 9.35 14.19 -4.04
C ASN A 66 8.00 14.55 -3.42
N THR A 67 7.31 15.52 -3.97
CA THR A 67 6.01 15.95 -3.46
C THR A 67 4.97 14.85 -3.65
N THR A 68 4.90 14.27 -4.84
CA THR A 68 3.96 13.17 -5.13
C THR A 68 4.26 11.96 -4.25
N ALA A 69 5.53 11.60 -4.13
CA ALA A 69 5.92 10.46 -3.30
C ALA A 69 5.55 10.69 -1.83
N PHE A 70 5.82 11.88 -1.32
CA PHE A 70 5.49 12.21 0.07
C PHE A 70 3.98 12.19 0.31
N LEU A 71 3.22 12.84 -0.56
CA LEU A 71 1.77 12.91 -0.40
C LEU A 71 1.11 11.53 -0.52
N THR A 72 1.59 10.70 -1.43
CA THR A 72 1.09 9.34 -1.59
C THR A 72 1.35 8.53 -0.33
N SER A 73 2.56 8.60 0.20
CA SER A 73 2.94 7.94 1.45
C SER A 73 2.07 8.41 2.61
N ASP A 74 1.86 9.72 2.72
CA ASP A 74 1.05 10.32 3.77
C ASP A 74 -0.39 9.80 3.73
N ARG A 75 -0.96 9.66 2.54
CA ARG A 75 -2.33 9.17 2.39
C ARG A 75 -2.48 7.73 2.90
N PHE A 76 -1.49 6.88 2.68
CA PHE A 76 -1.51 5.53 3.23
C PHE A 76 -1.38 5.55 4.75
N TRP A 77 -0.39 6.25 5.26
CA TRP A 77 -0.11 6.25 6.69
C TRP A 77 -1.25 6.83 7.52
N HIS A 78 -1.99 7.79 6.97
CA HIS A 78 -3.13 8.40 7.65
C HIS A 78 -4.46 7.79 7.23
N LYS A 79 -4.44 6.64 6.57
CA LYS A 79 -5.66 5.90 6.20
C LYS A 79 -6.61 6.72 5.32
N LYS A 80 -6.05 7.62 4.50
CA LYS A 80 -6.83 8.42 3.55
C LYS A 80 -7.14 7.68 2.26
N VAL A 81 -6.42 6.59 2.00
CA VAL A 81 -6.73 5.68 0.91
C VAL A 81 -7.88 4.80 1.39
N VAL A 82 -9.03 4.93 0.74
CA VAL A 82 -10.24 4.20 1.14
C VAL A 82 -10.26 2.84 0.44
N ILE A 83 -10.17 1.79 1.23
CA ILE A 83 -10.24 0.41 0.76
C ILE A 83 -11.49 -0.20 1.38
N LYS A 84 -12.32 -0.81 0.54
CA LYS A 84 -13.66 -1.25 0.94
C LYS A 84 -13.62 -2.32 2.04
N ASP A 85 -14.15 -1.99 3.20
CA ASP A 85 -14.17 -2.89 4.36
C ASP A 85 -14.91 -4.19 4.08
N SER A 86 -15.99 -4.13 3.31
CA SER A 86 -16.78 -5.32 3.01
C SER A 86 -16.00 -6.36 2.21
N TYR A 87 -14.94 -5.93 1.50
CA TYR A 87 -14.10 -6.84 0.72
C TYR A 87 -12.82 -7.23 1.45
N PHE A 88 -12.21 -6.27 2.14
CA PHE A 88 -10.83 -6.45 2.65
C PHE A 88 -10.71 -6.29 4.16
N GLY A 89 -11.80 -5.91 4.83
CA GLY A 89 -11.74 -5.54 6.23
C GLY A 89 -10.92 -4.26 6.40
N ASP A 90 -10.56 -3.97 7.63
CA ASP A 90 -9.65 -2.86 7.90
C ASP A 90 -8.23 -3.24 7.47
N TYR A 91 -7.45 -2.25 7.03
CA TYR A 91 -6.09 -2.52 6.61
C TYR A 91 -5.09 -1.81 7.51
N GLU A 92 -3.89 -2.37 7.57
CA GLU A 92 -2.75 -1.77 8.24
C GLU A 92 -1.64 -1.55 7.22
N VAL A 93 -0.92 -0.45 7.34
CA VAL A 93 0.27 -0.21 6.54
C VAL A 93 1.45 -0.83 7.26
N LEU A 94 2.08 -1.82 6.64
CA LEU A 94 3.24 -2.48 7.21
C LEU A 94 4.52 -1.70 6.96
N TYR A 95 4.67 -1.18 5.74
CA TYR A 95 5.82 -0.37 5.36
C TYR A 95 5.54 0.35 4.06
N ILE A 96 6.29 1.43 3.83
CA ILE A 96 6.35 2.11 2.54
C ILE A 96 7.83 2.34 2.23
N SER A 97 8.25 1.95 1.02
CA SER A 97 9.64 2.04 0.60
C SER A 97 9.75 2.83 -0.70
N TYR A 98 10.45 3.95 -0.64
CA TYR A 98 10.77 4.76 -1.80
C TYR A 98 12.04 5.55 -1.47
N PRO A 99 13.00 5.68 -2.40
CA PRO A 99 14.23 6.42 -2.12
C PRO A 99 13.93 7.83 -1.61
N GLY A 100 14.46 8.17 -0.45
CA GLY A 100 14.20 9.44 0.22
C GLY A 100 12.98 9.41 1.13
N ILE A 101 11.86 8.86 0.67
CA ILE A 101 10.63 8.78 1.46
C ILE A 101 10.69 7.63 2.44
N TYR A 102 11.19 6.47 1.99
CA TYR A 102 11.35 5.33 2.89
C TYR A 102 12.18 5.72 4.11
N MET A 103 13.32 6.38 3.89
CA MET A 103 14.17 6.81 4.98
C MET A 103 13.47 7.83 5.86
N LEU A 104 12.70 8.72 5.28
CA LEU A 104 11.96 9.71 6.03
C LEU A 104 10.93 9.05 6.97
N ILE A 105 10.17 8.10 6.46
CA ILE A 105 9.16 7.41 7.25
C ILE A 105 9.81 6.50 8.29
N LEU A 106 10.78 5.69 7.87
CA LEU A 106 11.49 4.79 8.76
C LEU A 106 12.15 5.55 9.90
N ASN A 107 12.70 6.69 9.60
CA ASN A 107 13.41 7.52 10.55
C ASN A 107 12.59 8.71 11.02
N PHE A 108 11.29 8.62 10.89
CA PHE A 108 10.43 9.71 11.33
C PHE A 108 10.75 10.12 12.77
N PHE A 109 10.88 9.14 13.63
CA PHE A 109 11.20 9.39 15.03
C PHE A 109 12.65 9.85 15.22
N VAL A 110 13.54 9.37 14.36
CA VAL A 110 14.95 9.76 14.38
C VAL A 110 15.11 11.18 13.90
N LEU A 111 14.47 11.53 12.77
CA LEU A 111 14.58 12.87 12.21
C LEU A 111 13.88 13.92 13.06
N SER A 112 12.82 13.54 13.73
CA SER A 112 12.12 14.45 14.63
C SER A 112 12.77 14.52 16.01
N SER A 113 13.78 13.71 16.22
CA SER A 113 14.53 13.71 17.47
C SER A 113 15.75 14.66 17.43
#